data_ef9a74f3e4943bea4d1a91c39397d7c2
#
_entry.id   ef9a74f3e4943bea4d1a91c39397d7c2
#
_cell.length_a   1.000
_cell.length_b   1.000
_cell.length_c   1.000
_cell.angle_alpha   90.00
_cell.angle_beta   90.00
_cell.angle_gamma   90.00
#
_symmetry.space_group_name_H-M   'P 1'
#
loop_
_entity.id
_entity.type
_entity.pdbx_description
1 polymer ?
#
loop_
_entity_poly.entity_id
_entity_poly.type
_entity_poly.pdbx_seq_one_letter_code
_entity_poly.pdbx_strand_id
1 'polypeptide(L)'
;MKYTLITGASSGIGKALSYKFASRGYNLILTARREDELQKLKQDIESRYAMQVITKPCDLAQEGQAEHLYRQLADFDLVMLINNAGFGDFSMPWDIDLAKATRMLDLNVKALTTLSLLYTRDYADREATLINVSSVGGYSLFDIAVTYCATKFFVAAFTEGLAQNLRDKGKKMRAKVIAPGPTQSEFVVHSSDNGGISSDGLFAEESFITAEKLADYTWQLFDSDSTVGIVNTDRQLMLKSPVYPYINVPH
;
A
#
# COMPACT_ATOMS: atom_id res chain seq x y z
N MET A 1 10.00 -18.74 -11.17
CA MET A 1 10.63 -17.49 -10.70
C MET A 1 9.71 -16.84 -9.67
N LYS A 2 10.29 -16.25 -8.63
CA LYS A 2 9.53 -15.60 -7.55
C LYS A 2 9.28 -14.12 -7.89
N TYR A 3 8.06 -13.65 -7.71
CA TYR A 3 7.65 -12.28 -8.05
C TYR A 3 7.07 -11.54 -6.85
N THR A 4 7.24 -10.21 -6.87
CA THR A 4 6.55 -9.26 -5.99
C THR A 4 5.55 -8.47 -6.82
N LEU A 5 4.26 -8.52 -6.47
CA LEU A 5 3.24 -7.65 -7.05
C LEU A 5 3.20 -6.33 -6.27
N ILE A 6 3.34 -5.20 -7.00
CA ILE A 6 3.24 -3.85 -6.42
C ILE A 6 2.13 -3.09 -7.13
N THR A 7 1.11 -2.63 -6.38
CA THR A 7 0.03 -1.81 -6.91
C THR A 7 0.34 -0.32 -6.78
N GLY A 8 -0.16 0.51 -7.73
CA GLY A 8 0.12 1.94 -7.75
C GLY A 8 1.58 2.27 -8.08
N ALA A 9 2.22 1.44 -8.93
CA ALA A 9 3.66 1.50 -9.17
C ALA A 9 4.13 2.64 -10.08
N SER A 10 3.22 3.37 -10.75
CA SER A 10 3.60 4.35 -11.78
C SER A 10 4.22 5.64 -11.23
N SER A 11 4.12 5.93 -9.94
CA SER A 11 4.69 7.13 -9.32
C SER A 11 4.93 7.00 -7.82
N GLY A 12 5.52 8.01 -7.22
CA GLY A 12 5.67 8.20 -5.78
C GLY A 12 6.19 6.96 -5.05
N ILE A 13 5.49 6.58 -3.99
CA ILE A 13 5.87 5.47 -3.11
C ILE A 13 5.96 4.14 -3.88
N GLY A 14 4.99 3.84 -4.74
CA GLY A 14 4.97 2.59 -5.52
C GLY A 14 6.16 2.45 -6.45
N LYS A 15 6.57 3.56 -7.11
CA LYS A 15 7.76 3.61 -7.95
C LYS A 15 9.05 3.38 -7.13
N ALA A 16 9.17 4.05 -5.99
CA ALA A 16 10.32 3.88 -5.09
C ALA A 16 10.42 2.45 -4.52
N LEU A 17 9.28 1.85 -4.14
CA LEU A 17 9.20 0.44 -3.74
C LEU A 17 9.66 -0.49 -4.87
N SER A 18 9.28 -0.21 -6.12
CA SER A 18 9.71 -1.01 -7.27
C SER A 18 11.23 -1.03 -7.42
N TYR A 19 11.89 0.12 -7.34
CA TYR A 19 13.36 0.18 -7.34
C TYR A 19 13.97 -0.54 -6.14
N LYS A 20 13.40 -0.35 -4.94
CA LYS A 20 13.92 -0.97 -3.72
C LYS A 20 13.90 -2.48 -3.80
N PHE A 21 12.77 -3.07 -4.18
CA PHE A 21 12.64 -4.53 -4.24
C PHE A 21 13.43 -5.13 -5.41
N ALA A 22 13.52 -4.46 -6.57
CA ALA A 22 14.40 -4.86 -7.66
C ALA A 22 15.88 -4.88 -7.24
N SER A 23 16.34 -3.85 -6.52
CA SER A 23 17.72 -3.79 -6.00
C SER A 23 18.05 -4.88 -4.97
N ARG A 24 17.01 -5.54 -4.44
CA ARG A 24 17.12 -6.66 -3.49
C ARG A 24 16.93 -8.03 -4.15
N GLY A 25 16.88 -8.07 -5.48
CA GLY A 25 16.84 -9.32 -6.24
C GLY A 25 15.44 -9.91 -6.45
N TYR A 26 14.38 -9.09 -6.32
CA TYR A 26 13.01 -9.54 -6.58
C TYR A 26 12.60 -9.21 -8.02
N ASN A 27 12.06 -10.20 -8.74
CA ASN A 27 11.31 -9.91 -9.97
C ASN A 27 9.99 -9.22 -9.61
N LEU A 28 9.50 -8.36 -10.50
CA LEU A 28 8.37 -7.50 -10.20
C LEU A 28 7.21 -7.73 -11.17
N ILE A 29 5.99 -7.62 -10.63
CA ILE A 29 4.79 -7.38 -11.41
C ILE A 29 4.25 -6.02 -10.95
N LEU A 30 4.19 -5.06 -11.87
CA LEU A 30 3.82 -3.68 -11.59
C LEU A 30 2.46 -3.37 -12.18
N THR A 31 1.53 -2.85 -11.36
CA THR A 31 0.21 -2.44 -11.82
C THR A 31 -0.10 -1.00 -11.43
N ALA A 32 -0.66 -0.27 -12.36
CA ALA A 32 -1.21 1.09 -12.22
C ALA A 32 -2.04 1.41 -13.47
N ARG A 33 -2.69 2.59 -13.48
CA ARG A 33 -3.49 3.05 -14.62
C ARG A 33 -2.65 3.52 -15.81
N ARG A 34 -1.50 4.17 -15.56
CA ARG A 34 -0.62 4.79 -16.57
C ARG A 34 0.32 3.75 -17.15
N GLU A 35 -0.04 3.21 -18.30
CA GLU A 35 0.75 2.16 -18.96
C GLU A 35 2.11 2.65 -19.42
N ASP A 36 2.19 3.85 -19.98
CA ASP A 36 3.44 4.48 -20.44
C ASP A 36 4.45 4.65 -19.31
N GLU A 37 4.01 5.08 -18.12
CA GLU A 37 4.87 5.20 -16.95
C GLU A 37 5.32 3.82 -16.42
N LEU A 38 4.47 2.81 -16.48
CA LEU A 38 4.86 1.45 -16.13
C LEU A 38 5.93 0.90 -17.09
N GLN A 39 5.80 1.16 -18.39
CA GLN A 39 6.78 0.72 -19.39
C GLN A 39 8.12 1.43 -19.24
N LYS A 40 8.12 2.74 -18.97
CA LYS A 40 9.36 3.49 -18.65
C LYS A 40 10.04 2.92 -17.41
N LEU A 41 9.26 2.68 -16.33
CA LEU A 41 9.78 2.12 -15.08
C LEU A 41 10.34 0.71 -15.29
N LYS A 42 9.66 -0.14 -16.07
CA LYS A 42 10.15 -1.46 -16.46
C LYS A 42 11.50 -1.37 -17.13
N GLN A 43 11.62 -0.58 -18.20
CA GLN A 43 12.86 -0.44 -18.97
C GLN A 43 14.02 0.04 -18.09
N ASP A 44 13.76 1.02 -17.23
CA ASP A 44 14.78 1.56 -16.35
C ASP A 44 15.23 0.54 -15.29
N ILE A 45 14.30 -0.19 -14.66
CA ILE A 45 14.63 -1.23 -13.68
C ILE A 45 15.42 -2.37 -14.34
N GLU A 46 14.97 -2.88 -15.49
CA GLU A 46 15.63 -3.97 -16.21
C GLU A 46 17.02 -3.56 -16.71
N SER A 47 17.25 -2.28 -17.00
CA SER A 47 18.57 -1.77 -17.37
C SER A 47 19.56 -1.67 -16.20
N ARG A 48 19.07 -1.46 -14.99
CA ARG A 48 19.90 -1.28 -13.77
C ARG A 48 20.11 -2.56 -12.98
N TYR A 49 19.13 -3.45 -13.03
CA TYR A 49 19.11 -4.65 -12.22
C TYR A 49 18.83 -5.87 -13.11
N ALA A 50 19.48 -6.98 -12.83
CA ALA A 50 19.24 -8.24 -13.56
C ALA A 50 17.92 -8.90 -13.13
N MET A 51 16.83 -8.10 -13.05
CA MET A 51 15.52 -8.55 -12.60
C MET A 51 14.49 -8.40 -13.72
N GLN A 52 13.56 -9.36 -13.81
CA GLN A 52 12.45 -9.30 -14.76
C GLN A 52 11.32 -8.43 -14.20
N VAL A 53 10.76 -7.57 -15.05
CA VAL A 53 9.60 -6.73 -14.72
C VAL A 53 8.45 -7.00 -15.69
N ILE A 54 7.28 -7.31 -15.15
CA ILE A 54 6.04 -7.49 -15.90
C ILE A 54 5.11 -6.33 -15.56
N THR A 55 4.52 -5.71 -16.57
CA THR A 55 3.54 -4.64 -16.38
C THR A 55 2.13 -5.17 -16.62
N LYS A 56 1.20 -4.76 -15.79
CA LYS A 56 -0.23 -5.08 -15.87
C LYS A 56 -1.03 -3.79 -15.67
N PRO A 57 -1.28 -3.00 -16.73
CA PRO A 57 -2.10 -1.81 -16.62
C PRO A 57 -3.51 -2.16 -16.12
N CYS A 58 -3.95 -1.50 -15.04
CA CYS A 58 -5.24 -1.79 -14.43
C CYS A 58 -5.74 -0.60 -13.61
N ASP A 59 -7.01 -0.24 -13.72
CA ASP A 59 -7.70 0.66 -12.80
C ASP A 59 -8.40 -0.15 -11.71
N LEU A 60 -7.73 -0.33 -10.60
CA LEU A 60 -8.22 -1.12 -9.48
C LEU A 60 -9.47 -0.53 -8.79
N ALA A 61 -9.81 0.75 -9.04
CA ALA A 61 -11.06 1.34 -8.53
C ALA A 61 -12.30 0.91 -9.32
N GLN A 62 -12.13 0.29 -10.49
CA GLN A 62 -13.25 -0.25 -11.25
C GLN A 62 -13.68 -1.62 -10.70
N GLU A 63 -14.98 -1.85 -10.71
CA GLU A 63 -15.56 -3.09 -10.21
C GLU A 63 -15.02 -4.34 -10.94
N GLY A 64 -14.69 -5.39 -10.17
CA GLY A 64 -14.16 -6.65 -10.70
C GLY A 64 -12.70 -6.62 -11.16
N GLN A 65 -12.06 -5.44 -11.29
CA GLN A 65 -10.70 -5.34 -11.84
C GLN A 65 -9.63 -5.94 -10.91
N ALA A 66 -9.79 -5.84 -9.61
CA ALA A 66 -8.87 -6.47 -8.65
C ALA A 66 -8.85 -8.01 -8.79
N GLU A 67 -10.03 -8.63 -8.90
CA GLU A 67 -10.15 -10.08 -9.16
C GLU A 67 -9.63 -10.46 -10.53
N HIS A 68 -9.93 -9.66 -11.55
CA HIS A 68 -9.46 -9.90 -12.91
C HIS A 68 -7.93 -9.87 -12.97
N LEU A 69 -7.31 -8.83 -12.38
CA LEU A 69 -5.86 -8.75 -12.25
C LEU A 69 -5.31 -9.98 -11.56
N TYR A 70 -5.85 -10.35 -10.40
CA TYR A 70 -5.33 -11.48 -9.63
C TYR A 70 -5.40 -12.79 -10.40
N ARG A 71 -6.49 -13.04 -11.13
CA ARG A 71 -6.63 -14.23 -12.00
C ARG A 71 -5.58 -14.29 -13.12
N GLN A 72 -5.18 -13.15 -13.69
CA GLN A 72 -4.11 -13.08 -14.69
C GLN A 72 -2.73 -13.43 -14.15
N LEU A 73 -2.59 -13.55 -12.85
CA LEU A 73 -1.32 -13.83 -12.16
C LEU A 73 -1.22 -15.29 -11.69
N ALA A 74 -2.17 -16.16 -12.06
CA ALA A 74 -2.22 -17.56 -11.60
C ALA A 74 -0.96 -18.38 -11.93
N ASP A 75 -0.28 -18.05 -13.04
CA ASP A 75 0.95 -18.74 -13.46
C ASP A 75 2.23 -18.20 -12.81
N PHE A 76 2.12 -17.15 -11.98
CA PHE A 76 3.26 -16.53 -11.31
C PHE A 76 3.35 -16.96 -9.85
N ASP A 77 4.56 -17.28 -9.39
CA ASP A 77 4.82 -17.54 -7.98
C ASP A 77 4.99 -16.21 -7.22
N LEU A 78 3.89 -15.71 -6.65
CA LEU A 78 3.86 -14.43 -5.94
C LEU A 78 4.34 -14.62 -4.50
N VAL A 79 5.62 -14.39 -4.23
CA VAL A 79 6.15 -14.46 -2.86
C VAL A 79 5.81 -13.22 -2.03
N MET A 80 5.38 -12.14 -2.69
CA MET A 80 4.99 -10.90 -2.02
C MET A 80 3.89 -10.15 -2.78
N LEU A 81 2.96 -9.58 -2.03
CA LEU A 81 1.99 -8.60 -2.50
C LEU A 81 2.15 -7.30 -1.70
N ILE A 82 2.37 -6.18 -2.39
CA ILE A 82 2.40 -4.84 -1.80
C ILE A 82 1.21 -4.04 -2.33
N ASN A 83 0.16 -3.90 -1.53
CA ASN A 83 -0.97 -3.05 -1.82
C ASN A 83 -0.62 -1.60 -1.46
N ASN A 84 -0.14 -0.85 -2.45
CA ASN A 84 0.23 0.55 -2.29
C ASN A 84 -0.74 1.50 -3.02
N ALA A 85 -1.47 1.04 -4.03
CA ALA A 85 -2.42 1.88 -4.75
C ALA A 85 -3.44 2.51 -3.80
N GLY A 86 -3.61 3.82 -3.91
CA GLY A 86 -4.54 4.58 -3.10
C GLY A 86 -4.44 6.07 -3.41
N PHE A 87 -5.46 6.81 -3.04
CA PHE A 87 -5.45 8.28 -3.06
C PHE A 87 -6.23 8.83 -1.87
N GLY A 88 -6.09 10.12 -1.62
CA GLY A 88 -6.75 10.83 -0.55
C GLY A 88 -7.62 11.98 -1.04
N ASP A 89 -8.32 12.58 -0.08
CA ASP A 89 -9.04 13.81 -0.26
C ASP A 89 -8.92 14.65 1.02
N PHE A 90 -8.49 15.91 0.88
CA PHE A 90 -8.36 16.88 1.97
C PHE A 90 -9.49 17.89 1.91
N SER A 91 -10.73 17.40 2.00
CA SER A 91 -11.94 18.21 2.04
C SER A 91 -12.66 18.02 3.37
N MET A 92 -13.35 19.07 3.81
CA MET A 92 -14.29 18.93 4.91
C MET A 92 -15.40 17.93 4.55
N PRO A 93 -15.96 17.17 5.51
CA PRO A 93 -16.96 16.15 5.20
C PRO A 93 -18.20 16.62 4.46
N TRP A 94 -18.57 17.89 4.60
CA TRP A 94 -19.72 18.51 3.92
C TRP A 94 -19.38 19.09 2.54
N ASP A 95 -18.09 19.18 2.17
CA ASP A 95 -17.61 19.73 0.89
C ASP A 95 -17.04 18.65 -0.04
N ILE A 96 -16.90 17.40 0.44
CA ILE A 96 -16.31 16.33 -0.35
C ILE A 96 -17.20 15.95 -1.54
N ASP A 97 -16.59 15.80 -2.73
CA ASP A 97 -17.26 15.21 -3.89
C ASP A 97 -17.58 13.73 -3.61
N LEU A 98 -18.86 13.40 -3.60
CA LEU A 98 -19.35 12.05 -3.32
C LEU A 98 -18.81 11.00 -4.30
N ALA A 99 -18.66 11.34 -5.59
CA ALA A 99 -18.10 10.44 -6.59
C ALA A 99 -16.61 10.15 -6.30
N LYS A 100 -15.85 11.17 -5.91
CA LYS A 100 -14.45 11.03 -5.49
C LYS A 100 -14.33 10.19 -4.21
N ALA A 101 -15.20 10.43 -3.22
CA ALA A 101 -15.25 9.66 -1.98
C ALA A 101 -15.55 8.18 -2.24
N THR A 102 -16.56 7.88 -3.07
CA THR A 102 -16.90 6.50 -3.45
C THR A 102 -15.74 5.81 -4.15
N ARG A 103 -15.12 6.48 -5.13
CA ARG A 103 -13.95 5.93 -5.84
C ARG A 103 -12.77 5.70 -4.90
N MET A 104 -12.60 6.54 -3.87
CA MET A 104 -11.57 6.34 -2.84
C MET A 104 -11.86 5.08 -2.01
N LEU A 105 -13.10 4.82 -1.63
CA LEU A 105 -13.50 3.58 -0.96
C LEU A 105 -13.28 2.36 -1.85
N ASP A 106 -13.64 2.44 -3.14
CA ASP A 106 -13.42 1.34 -4.08
C ASP A 106 -11.95 0.96 -4.21
N LEU A 107 -11.05 1.96 -4.29
CA LEU A 107 -9.61 1.70 -4.40
C LEU A 107 -8.98 1.33 -3.07
N ASN A 108 -9.10 2.21 -2.04
CA ASN A 108 -8.35 2.08 -0.79
C ASN A 108 -8.85 0.93 0.09
N VAL A 109 -10.13 0.54 -0.05
CA VAL A 109 -10.77 -0.49 0.78
C VAL A 109 -11.11 -1.73 -0.04
N LYS A 110 -12.02 -1.62 -0.99
CA LYS A 110 -12.57 -2.78 -1.72
C LYS A 110 -11.49 -3.52 -2.52
N ALA A 111 -10.73 -2.82 -3.36
CA ALA A 111 -9.69 -3.43 -4.18
C ALA A 111 -8.57 -4.03 -3.33
N LEU A 112 -8.09 -3.31 -2.31
CA LEU A 112 -7.07 -3.78 -1.38
C LEU A 112 -7.54 -5.05 -0.65
N THR A 113 -8.77 -5.06 -0.14
CA THR A 113 -9.34 -6.22 0.56
C THR A 113 -9.44 -7.42 -0.37
N THR A 114 -9.95 -7.22 -1.59
CA THR A 114 -10.09 -8.28 -2.59
C THR A 114 -8.73 -8.93 -2.89
N LEU A 115 -7.71 -8.14 -3.22
CA LEU A 115 -6.36 -8.66 -3.49
C LEU A 115 -5.77 -9.36 -2.25
N SER A 116 -5.92 -8.77 -1.08
CA SER A 116 -5.41 -9.34 0.18
C SER A 116 -6.03 -10.68 0.50
N LEU A 117 -7.37 -10.83 0.37
CA LEU A 117 -8.09 -12.07 0.67
C LEU A 117 -7.77 -13.17 -0.34
N LEU A 118 -7.73 -12.84 -1.64
CA LEU A 118 -7.34 -13.79 -2.69
C LEU A 118 -5.91 -14.28 -2.46
N TYR A 119 -4.99 -13.38 -2.18
CA TYR A 119 -3.61 -13.71 -1.89
C TYR A 119 -3.48 -14.56 -0.62
N THR A 120 -4.18 -14.21 0.45
CA THR A 120 -4.19 -14.99 1.70
C THR A 120 -4.73 -16.40 1.48
N ARG A 121 -5.82 -16.56 0.72
CA ARG A 121 -6.40 -17.86 0.39
C ARG A 121 -5.39 -18.79 -0.26
N ASP A 122 -4.58 -18.26 -1.19
CA ASP A 122 -3.69 -19.08 -2.00
C ASP A 122 -2.29 -19.26 -1.37
N TYR A 123 -1.90 -18.35 -0.45
CA TYR A 123 -0.53 -18.29 0.09
C TYR A 123 -0.43 -18.43 1.62
N ALA A 124 -1.52 -18.62 2.37
CA ALA A 124 -1.49 -18.67 3.83
C ALA A 124 -0.49 -19.70 4.39
N ASP A 125 -0.34 -20.85 3.76
CA ASP A 125 0.54 -21.94 4.18
C ASP A 125 1.95 -21.88 3.54
N ARG A 126 2.28 -20.79 2.83
CA ARG A 126 3.55 -20.59 2.13
C ARG A 126 4.36 -19.47 2.77
N GLU A 127 5.69 -19.54 2.64
CA GLU A 127 6.59 -18.44 3.00
C GLU A 127 6.34 -17.25 2.05
N ALA A 128 5.37 -16.41 2.41
CA ALA A 128 4.89 -15.30 1.61
C ALA A 128 4.62 -14.09 2.49
N THR A 129 4.61 -12.88 1.91
CA THR A 129 4.37 -11.66 2.67
C THR A 129 3.38 -10.74 1.96
N LEU A 130 2.36 -10.32 2.69
CA LEU A 130 1.47 -9.22 2.33
C LEU A 130 1.93 -7.95 3.04
N ILE A 131 2.09 -6.85 2.29
CA ILE A 131 2.32 -5.52 2.87
C ILE A 131 1.22 -4.60 2.38
N ASN A 132 0.45 -4.03 3.30
CA ASN A 132 -0.56 -3.02 3.01
C ASN A 132 -0.05 -1.64 3.42
N VAL A 133 -0.16 -0.67 2.50
CA VAL A 133 0.22 0.72 2.77
C VAL A 133 -0.98 1.48 3.34
N SER A 134 -0.95 1.71 4.66
CA SER A 134 -1.90 2.56 5.36
C SER A 134 -1.44 4.03 5.34
N SER A 135 -1.49 4.71 6.44
CA SER A 135 -1.05 6.09 6.70
C SER A 135 -0.99 6.30 8.22
N VAL A 136 -0.29 7.32 8.68
CA VAL A 136 -0.51 7.82 10.05
C VAL A 136 -1.98 8.21 10.28
N GLY A 137 -2.71 8.59 9.21
CA GLY A 137 -4.17 8.74 9.20
C GLY A 137 -4.96 7.45 9.42
N GLY A 138 -4.31 6.29 9.52
CA GLY A 138 -4.90 5.02 9.95
C GLY A 138 -4.77 4.77 11.46
N TYR A 139 -4.10 5.67 12.18
CA TYR A 139 -3.91 5.63 13.64
C TYR A 139 -4.25 6.96 14.32
N SER A 140 -4.56 7.99 13.54
CA SER A 140 -4.97 9.32 14.00
C SER A 140 -5.97 9.90 13.01
N LEU A 141 -6.88 10.74 13.47
CA LEU A 141 -7.84 11.42 12.63
C LEU A 141 -7.34 12.82 12.28
N PHE A 142 -7.53 13.22 11.04
CA PHE A 142 -7.32 14.58 10.55
C PHE A 142 -8.68 15.20 10.24
N ASP A 143 -8.95 16.39 10.73
CA ASP A 143 -10.22 17.11 10.58
C ASP A 143 -10.58 17.35 9.10
N ILE A 144 -9.59 17.61 8.27
CA ILE A 144 -9.70 17.88 6.83
C ILE A 144 -9.69 16.62 5.95
N ALA A 145 -9.63 15.42 6.53
CA ALA A 145 -9.45 14.18 5.76
C ALA A 145 -10.20 12.99 6.39
N VAL A 146 -11.37 13.22 6.96
CA VAL A 146 -12.11 12.22 7.76
C VAL A 146 -12.37 10.95 6.96
N THR A 147 -12.88 11.07 5.73
CA THR A 147 -13.17 9.91 4.87
C THR A 147 -11.88 9.15 4.50
N TYR A 148 -10.82 9.87 4.16
CA TYR A 148 -9.51 9.24 3.89
C TYR A 148 -8.99 8.51 5.12
N CYS A 149 -8.98 9.15 6.30
CA CYS A 149 -8.57 8.52 7.54
C CYS A 149 -9.37 7.23 7.80
N ALA A 150 -10.69 7.26 7.63
CA ALA A 150 -11.52 6.06 7.80
C ALA A 150 -11.09 4.91 6.88
N THR A 151 -10.73 5.17 5.62
CA THR A 151 -10.17 4.14 4.73
C THR A 151 -8.84 3.58 5.26
N LYS A 152 -7.99 4.44 5.84
CA LYS A 152 -6.68 4.03 6.35
C LYS A 152 -6.75 3.34 7.72
N PHE A 153 -7.72 3.68 8.56
CA PHE A 153 -8.08 2.89 9.75
C PHE A 153 -8.53 1.48 9.36
N PHE A 154 -9.40 1.37 8.33
CA PHE A 154 -9.78 0.07 7.80
C PHE A 154 -8.55 -0.75 7.39
N VAL A 155 -7.64 -0.18 6.60
CA VAL A 155 -6.43 -0.88 6.13
C VAL A 155 -5.56 -1.34 7.30
N ALA A 156 -5.37 -0.48 8.31
CA ALA A 156 -4.57 -0.81 9.49
C ALA A 156 -5.22 -1.94 10.30
N ALA A 157 -6.50 -1.78 10.69
CA ALA A 157 -7.23 -2.77 11.48
C ALA A 157 -7.36 -4.12 10.74
N PHE A 158 -7.69 -4.11 9.44
CA PHE A 158 -7.77 -5.30 8.61
C PHE A 158 -6.44 -6.05 8.57
N THR A 159 -5.32 -5.34 8.35
CA THR A 159 -4.01 -5.97 8.21
C THR A 159 -3.50 -6.52 9.54
N GLU A 160 -3.67 -5.78 10.63
CA GLU A 160 -3.28 -6.25 11.96
C GLU A 160 -4.12 -7.45 12.40
N GLY A 161 -5.44 -7.43 12.17
CA GLY A 161 -6.32 -8.55 12.43
C GLY A 161 -5.94 -9.79 11.62
N LEU A 162 -5.66 -9.62 10.32
CA LEU A 162 -5.19 -10.70 9.47
C LEU A 162 -3.85 -11.28 9.95
N ALA A 163 -2.90 -10.43 10.35
CA ALA A 163 -1.61 -10.87 10.88
C ALA A 163 -1.77 -11.72 12.15
N GLN A 164 -2.68 -11.34 13.04
CA GLN A 164 -2.99 -12.09 14.24
C GLN A 164 -3.67 -13.43 13.92
N ASN A 165 -4.65 -13.44 13.02
CA ASN A 165 -5.30 -14.67 12.55
C ASN A 165 -4.29 -15.67 11.96
N LEU A 166 -3.39 -15.20 11.10
CA LEU A 166 -2.35 -16.05 10.49
C LEU A 166 -1.45 -16.66 11.58
N ARG A 167 -1.03 -15.85 12.55
CA ARG A 167 -0.18 -16.30 13.66
C ARG A 167 -0.90 -17.34 14.54
N ASP A 168 -2.12 -17.05 14.96
CA ASP A 168 -2.90 -17.92 15.86
C ASP A 168 -3.22 -19.27 15.23
N LYS A 169 -3.36 -19.31 13.90
CA LYS A 169 -3.59 -20.56 13.15
C LYS A 169 -2.31 -21.22 12.64
N GLY A 170 -1.14 -20.76 13.07
CA GLY A 170 0.17 -21.34 12.70
C GLY A 170 0.47 -21.24 11.20
N LYS A 171 -0.08 -20.25 10.50
CA LYS A 171 0.16 -20.03 9.07
C LYS A 171 1.55 -19.44 8.83
N LYS A 172 2.15 -19.77 7.68
CA LYS A 172 3.51 -19.32 7.32
C LYS A 172 3.54 -17.92 6.72
N MET A 173 2.46 -17.52 6.05
CA MET A 173 2.34 -16.18 5.47
C MET A 173 2.38 -15.11 6.56
N ARG A 174 3.05 -13.99 6.27
CA ARG A 174 3.07 -12.81 7.14
C ARG A 174 2.26 -11.68 6.52
N ALA A 175 1.47 -10.98 7.31
CA ALA A 175 0.82 -9.73 6.93
C ALA A 175 1.42 -8.58 7.73
N LYS A 176 1.72 -7.46 7.03
CA LYS A 176 2.39 -6.29 7.61
C LYS A 176 1.72 -5.02 7.10
N VAL A 177 1.70 -3.99 7.92
CA VAL A 177 1.20 -2.67 7.57
C VAL A 177 2.28 -1.61 7.76
N ILE A 178 2.51 -0.82 6.71
CA ILE A 178 3.32 0.40 6.80
C ILE A 178 2.40 1.61 6.82
N ALA A 179 2.61 2.52 7.77
CA ALA A 179 1.85 3.76 7.94
C ALA A 179 2.77 4.97 7.73
N PRO A 180 2.85 5.47 6.47
CA PRO A 180 3.61 6.68 6.17
C PRO A 180 3.05 7.91 6.88
N GLY A 181 3.95 8.80 7.30
CA GLY A 181 3.67 10.21 7.48
C GLY A 181 3.65 10.96 6.15
N PRO A 182 3.68 12.30 6.15
CA PRO A 182 3.78 13.09 4.93
C PRO A 182 4.97 12.63 4.08
N THR A 183 4.70 12.25 2.82
CA THR A 183 5.71 11.69 1.91
C THR A 183 5.66 12.44 0.59
N GLN A 184 6.82 12.87 0.09
CA GLN A 184 6.93 13.53 -1.20
C GLN A 184 6.44 12.61 -2.32
N SER A 185 5.29 12.95 -2.91
CA SER A 185 4.66 12.18 -3.97
C SER A 185 3.56 13.01 -4.65
N GLU A 186 3.08 12.57 -5.81
CA GLU A 186 1.90 13.14 -6.48
C GLU A 186 0.61 13.06 -5.63
N PHE A 187 0.64 12.29 -4.55
CA PHE A 187 -0.52 12.05 -3.67
C PHE A 187 -1.07 13.36 -3.08
N VAL A 188 -0.21 14.24 -2.55
CA VAL A 188 -0.64 15.50 -1.91
C VAL A 188 -1.29 16.41 -2.93
N VAL A 189 -0.70 16.53 -4.13
CA VAL A 189 -1.25 17.35 -5.23
C VAL A 189 -2.64 16.87 -5.61
N HIS A 190 -2.82 15.57 -5.88
CA HIS A 190 -4.10 15.00 -6.29
C HIS A 190 -5.17 15.00 -5.17
N SER A 191 -4.75 15.05 -3.92
CA SER A 191 -5.68 15.13 -2.78
C SER A 191 -6.33 16.50 -2.63
N SER A 192 -5.79 17.54 -3.27
CA SER A 192 -6.21 18.95 -3.17
C SER A 192 -6.91 19.47 -4.44
N ASP A 193 -7.05 18.67 -5.51
CA ASP A 193 -7.41 19.10 -6.87
C ASP A 193 -8.86 19.63 -7.04
N ASN A 194 -9.76 19.57 -6.05
CA ASN A 194 -11.18 19.95 -6.21
C ASN A 194 -11.64 21.11 -5.30
N GLY A 195 -10.80 22.14 -5.10
CA GLY A 195 -11.18 23.30 -4.26
C GLY A 195 -11.09 22.99 -2.78
N GLY A 196 -10.48 21.88 -2.42
CA GLY A 196 -10.07 21.57 -1.07
C GLY A 196 -8.96 22.49 -0.59
N ILE A 197 -8.51 22.27 0.62
CA ILE A 197 -7.42 23.05 1.23
C ILE A 197 -6.16 22.87 0.37
N SER A 198 -5.55 23.99 -0.05
CA SER A 198 -4.30 23.96 -0.83
C SER A 198 -3.27 23.08 -0.13
N SER A 199 -2.55 22.27 -0.89
CA SER A 199 -1.42 21.49 -0.39
C SER A 199 -0.30 22.37 0.19
N ASP A 200 -0.26 23.64 -0.23
CA ASP A 200 0.70 24.62 0.23
C ASP A 200 0.38 24.99 1.68
N GLY A 201 1.21 24.54 2.61
CA GLY A 201 1.07 24.84 4.04
C GLY A 201 0.28 23.79 4.87
N LEU A 202 -0.32 22.76 4.27
CA LEU A 202 -0.95 21.66 5.00
C LEU A 202 0.03 20.91 5.92
N PHE A 203 1.26 20.78 5.44
CA PHE A 203 2.36 20.18 6.20
C PHE A 203 3.59 21.07 6.01
N ALA A 204 4.33 21.32 7.07
CA ALA A 204 5.63 21.99 6.95
C ALA A 204 6.53 21.19 6.00
N GLU A 205 7.25 21.85 5.09
CA GLU A 205 8.15 21.16 4.14
C GLU A 205 9.11 20.20 4.86
N GLU A 206 9.53 20.56 6.06
CA GLU A 206 10.42 19.77 6.90
C GLU A 206 9.76 18.48 7.42
N SER A 207 8.43 18.35 7.36
CA SER A 207 7.73 17.14 7.81
C SER A 207 7.74 16.00 6.80
N PHE A 208 8.09 16.28 5.54
CA PHE A 208 8.10 15.27 4.49
C PHE A 208 9.34 14.38 4.54
N ILE A 209 9.12 13.09 4.27
CA ILE A 209 10.18 12.16 3.87
C ILE A 209 10.10 11.91 2.37
N THR A 210 11.22 11.47 1.77
CA THR A 210 11.22 11.07 0.35
C THR A 210 10.54 9.70 0.19
N ALA A 211 10.05 9.42 -1.01
CA ALA A 211 9.48 8.11 -1.34
C ALA A 211 10.54 6.99 -1.21
N GLU A 212 11.81 7.28 -1.53
CA GLU A 212 12.94 6.36 -1.39
C GLU A 212 13.19 6.02 0.09
N LYS A 213 13.13 7.02 0.97
CA LYS A 213 13.27 6.79 2.42
C LYS A 213 12.14 5.91 2.95
N LEU A 214 10.92 6.12 2.47
CA LEU A 214 9.80 5.26 2.83
C LEU A 214 9.96 3.83 2.28
N ALA A 215 10.50 3.67 1.08
CA ALA A 215 10.83 2.35 0.54
C ALA A 215 11.90 1.63 1.38
N ASP A 216 12.89 2.37 1.92
CA ASP A 216 13.86 1.84 2.87
C ASP A 216 13.19 1.38 4.18
N TYR A 217 12.25 2.15 4.70
CA TYR A 217 11.48 1.79 5.89
C TYR A 217 10.56 0.59 5.65
N THR A 218 9.96 0.50 4.46
CA THR A 218 9.15 -0.66 4.09
C THR A 218 10.01 -1.93 4.00
N TRP A 219 11.23 -1.81 3.49
CA TRP A 219 12.19 -2.92 3.52
C TRP A 219 12.58 -3.33 4.96
N GLN A 220 12.86 -2.36 5.84
CA GLN A 220 13.16 -2.65 7.25
C GLN A 220 11.99 -3.36 7.95
N LEU A 221 10.75 -2.91 7.69
CA LEU A 221 9.56 -3.59 8.20
C LEU A 221 9.45 -5.01 7.65
N PHE A 222 9.66 -5.21 6.35
CA PHE A 222 9.65 -6.53 5.72
C PHE A 222 10.63 -7.50 6.36
N ASP A 223 11.85 -7.04 6.62
CA ASP A 223 12.97 -7.82 7.18
C ASP A 223 12.84 -8.08 8.69
N SER A 224 11.99 -7.35 9.39
CA SER A 224 11.75 -7.48 10.83
C SER A 224 10.66 -8.51 11.16
N ASP A 225 10.52 -8.86 12.43
CA ASP A 225 9.40 -9.66 12.95
C ASP A 225 8.16 -8.81 13.29
N SER A 226 8.26 -7.49 13.17
CA SER A 226 7.18 -6.55 13.49
C SER A 226 6.05 -6.63 12.46
N THR A 227 4.82 -6.42 12.91
CA THR A 227 3.62 -6.35 12.06
C THR A 227 3.39 -4.93 11.54
N VAL A 228 3.69 -3.93 12.36
CA VAL A 228 3.34 -2.53 12.14
C VAL A 228 4.61 -1.68 12.02
N GLY A 229 4.69 -0.87 10.97
CA GLY A 229 5.68 0.19 10.83
C GLY A 229 4.98 1.54 10.74
N ILE A 230 5.18 2.42 11.70
CA ILE A 230 4.63 3.78 11.70
C ILE A 230 5.79 4.77 11.55
N VAL A 231 5.68 5.69 10.59
CA VAL A 231 6.62 6.81 10.49
C VAL A 231 6.11 7.95 11.39
N ASN A 232 6.83 8.22 12.46
CA ASN A 232 6.46 9.23 13.45
C ASN A 232 6.70 10.67 12.97
N THR A 233 6.36 11.64 13.79
CA THR A 233 6.57 13.07 13.53
C THR A 233 8.04 13.45 13.35
N ASP A 234 8.96 12.70 13.95
CA ASP A 234 10.41 12.88 13.78
C ASP A 234 10.94 12.20 12.51
N ARG A 235 10.06 11.75 11.64
CA ARG A 235 10.35 11.07 10.37
C ARG A 235 11.12 9.75 10.54
N GLN A 236 10.97 9.11 11.71
CA GLN A 236 11.62 7.83 12.02
C GLN A 236 10.62 6.69 11.93
N LEU A 237 11.09 5.52 11.50
CA LEU A 237 10.32 4.30 11.51
C LEU A 237 10.21 3.73 12.92
N MET A 238 8.98 3.59 13.39
CA MET A 238 8.66 2.89 14.64
C MET A 238 8.12 1.50 14.30
N LEU A 239 8.89 0.46 14.58
CA LEU A 239 8.47 -0.94 14.43
C LEU A 239 7.71 -1.40 15.67
N LYS A 240 6.51 -1.98 15.47
CA LYS A 240 5.61 -2.38 16.56
C LYS A 240 4.95 -3.73 16.28
N SER A 241 4.54 -4.38 17.36
CA SER A 241 3.51 -5.42 17.35
C SER A 241 2.15 -4.80 16.95
N PRO A 242 1.10 -5.60 16.69
CA PRO A 242 -0.24 -5.09 16.47
C PRO A 242 -0.67 -4.10 17.57
N VAL A 243 -1.28 -2.99 17.14
CA VAL A 243 -1.68 -1.88 18.02
C VAL A 243 -3.14 -2.02 18.45
N TYR A 244 -3.99 -2.54 17.55
CA TYR A 244 -5.40 -2.71 17.85
C TYR A 244 -5.65 -3.90 18.78
N PRO A 245 -6.60 -3.77 19.75
CA PRO A 245 -7.04 -4.90 20.55
C PRO A 245 -7.56 -6.04 19.69
N TYR A 246 -7.15 -7.25 20.00
CA TYR A 246 -7.59 -8.46 19.31
C TYR A 246 -8.21 -9.43 20.31
N ILE A 247 -9.44 -9.86 20.03
CA ILE A 247 -10.18 -10.81 20.87
C ILE A 247 -10.25 -12.15 20.14
N ASN A 248 -9.66 -13.16 20.72
CA ASN A 248 -9.77 -14.53 20.20
C ASN A 248 -11.10 -15.11 20.67
N VAL A 249 -12.02 -15.35 19.71
CA VAL A 249 -13.30 -15.99 19.99
C VAL A 249 -13.13 -17.49 19.83
N PRO A 250 -13.38 -18.30 20.88
CA PRO A 250 -13.32 -19.75 20.77
C PRO A 250 -14.31 -20.28 19.72
N HIS A 251 -13.88 -21.17 18.86
CA HIS A 251 -14.68 -21.85 17.82
C HIS A 251 -14.84 -23.32 18.18
#